data_749ecf3742e119b7f192204feabac594
#
_entry.id   749ecf3742e119b7f192204feabac594
#
_cell.length_a   1.000
_cell.length_b   1.000
_cell.length_c   1.000
_cell.angle_alpha   90.00
_cell.angle_beta   90.00
_cell.angle_gamma   90.00
#
_symmetry.space_group_name_H-M   'P 1'
#
loop_
_entity.id
_entity.type
_entity.pdbx_description
1 polymer ?
#
loop_
_entity_poly.entity_id
_entity_poly.type
_entity_poly.pdbx_seq_one_letter_code
_entity_poly.pdbx_strand_id
1 'polypeptide(L)'
;MKKKRKILIVTLIILVILIIGIALAIQFNVFGKKATQLQKTANINVVPTMQDEITADSSWCGTFQLVWNDMKNEVVKKDIVFTPQEKMAENLNKETFTEDMISEEYYYKTYGLKTLELKEEIEKGIKEKFNQTSDILDDFDWSEESLDHEGDDIKRYFFYTMLYRKFEFLQEFDSLENGKFGKDYDNVAYFGIDENTKNSVGNQIDVLYYNSQDDFAILIHTKTEDEVIFCKNPQGSNFEEIYENMEKEKEQYTGSRNFEEEDEFKAPKLTIDEKRDYTELEGKRFPTADPEYPEGEISKAIQTVQFSLDEKGGEIKSEAAIDSFIAQSVISEPEKKTPRYFYVDDTFAIFLREEGKDMPYFVGRVEDITKFQ
;
A
#
# COMPACT_ATOMS: atom_id res chain seq x y z
N MET A 1 10.61 31.87 -62.64
CA MET A 1 11.35 32.04 -61.37
C MET A 1 10.44 32.36 -60.16
N LYS A 2 9.52 33.30 -60.23
CA LYS A 2 8.70 33.75 -59.07
C LYS A 2 7.80 32.62 -58.45
N LYS A 3 7.26 31.66 -59.26
CA LYS A 3 6.37 30.58 -58.78
C LYS A 3 7.15 29.52 -57.94
N LYS A 4 8.36 29.13 -58.35
CA LYS A 4 9.21 28.20 -57.61
C LYS A 4 9.65 28.78 -56.25
N ARG A 5 9.91 30.12 -56.20
CA ARG A 5 10.33 30.81 -54.96
C ARG A 5 9.17 30.89 -53.95
N LYS A 6 7.91 31.06 -54.40
CA LYS A 6 6.73 31.02 -53.55
C LYS A 6 6.46 29.62 -52.96
N ILE A 7 6.63 28.57 -53.77
CA ILE A 7 6.49 27.20 -53.33
C ILE A 7 7.54 26.87 -52.26
N LEU A 8 8.79 27.26 -52.47
CA LEU A 8 9.89 27.05 -51.51
C LEU A 8 9.63 27.73 -50.17
N ILE A 9 9.09 28.96 -50.19
CA ILE A 9 8.77 29.70 -48.95
C ILE A 9 7.62 29.06 -48.21
N VAL A 10 6.55 28.59 -48.89
CA VAL A 10 5.44 27.89 -48.25
C VAL A 10 5.88 26.58 -47.64
N THR A 11 6.73 25.81 -48.33
CA THR A 11 7.29 24.57 -47.79
C THR A 11 8.13 24.80 -46.55
N LEU A 12 8.95 25.88 -46.55
CA LEU A 12 9.77 26.24 -45.39
C LEU A 12 8.92 26.65 -44.17
N ILE A 13 7.83 27.40 -44.41
CA ILE A 13 6.90 27.79 -43.33
C ILE A 13 6.20 26.57 -42.74
N ILE A 14 5.75 25.62 -43.56
CA ILE A 14 5.13 24.38 -43.09
C ILE A 14 6.12 23.55 -42.26
N LEU A 15 7.38 23.47 -42.69
CA LEU A 15 8.43 22.75 -41.94
C LEU A 15 8.70 23.39 -40.58
N VAL A 16 8.75 24.72 -40.51
CA VAL A 16 8.95 25.44 -39.25
C VAL A 16 7.76 25.25 -38.30
N ILE A 17 6.51 25.27 -38.81
CA ILE A 17 5.31 25.02 -38.01
C ILE A 17 5.33 23.58 -37.47
N LEU A 18 5.74 22.60 -38.28
CA LEU A 18 5.87 21.19 -37.87
C LEU A 18 6.93 21.01 -36.77
N ILE A 19 8.08 21.68 -36.89
CA ILE A 19 9.15 21.63 -35.87
C ILE A 19 8.69 22.30 -34.58
N ILE A 20 7.99 23.42 -34.64
CA ILE A 20 7.43 24.11 -33.47
C ILE A 20 6.36 23.24 -32.83
N GLY A 21 5.49 22.57 -33.62
CA GLY A 21 4.49 21.63 -33.15
C GLY A 21 5.09 20.43 -32.42
N ILE A 22 6.19 19.87 -32.95
CA ILE A 22 6.94 18.78 -32.32
C ILE A 22 7.62 19.25 -31.03
N ALA A 23 8.23 20.42 -31.03
CA ALA A 23 8.88 21.01 -29.87
C ALA A 23 7.86 21.29 -28.73
N LEU A 24 6.70 21.84 -29.10
CA LEU A 24 5.59 22.03 -28.14
C LEU A 24 5.04 20.68 -27.62
N ALA A 25 4.88 19.67 -28.48
CA ALA A 25 4.45 18.35 -28.08
C ALA A 25 5.45 17.67 -27.10
N ILE A 26 6.75 17.92 -27.28
CA ILE A 26 7.80 17.46 -26.35
C ILE A 26 7.75 18.28 -25.06
N GLN A 27 7.56 19.59 -25.14
CA GLN A 27 7.55 20.50 -23.98
C GLN A 27 6.28 20.35 -23.14
N PHE A 28 5.13 20.04 -23.75
CA PHE A 28 3.86 19.76 -23.06
C PHE A 28 3.61 18.29 -22.80
N ASN A 29 4.59 17.41 -23.06
CA ASN A 29 4.49 15.97 -22.79
C ASN A 29 3.21 15.31 -23.36
N VAL A 30 2.79 15.74 -24.55
CA VAL A 30 1.55 15.28 -25.24
C VAL A 30 1.64 13.81 -25.66
N PHE A 31 2.86 13.26 -25.77
CA PHE A 31 3.05 11.80 -25.75
C PHE A 31 2.94 11.39 -24.29
N GLY A 32 1.78 10.89 -23.93
CA GLY A 32 1.44 10.54 -22.57
C GLY A 32 2.62 9.90 -21.84
N LYS A 33 2.88 10.37 -20.62
CA LYS A 33 3.79 9.64 -19.73
C LYS A 33 3.38 8.20 -19.81
N LYS A 34 4.23 7.34 -20.36
CA LYS A 34 4.15 5.90 -20.06
C LYS A 34 4.01 5.87 -18.56
N ALA A 35 2.94 5.28 -18.05
CA ALA A 35 2.87 4.92 -16.65
C ALA A 35 4.23 4.32 -16.33
N THR A 36 4.93 4.89 -15.38
CA THR A 36 6.22 4.36 -14.94
C THR A 36 5.85 2.98 -14.45
N GLN A 37 6.22 1.94 -15.20
CA GLN A 37 6.06 0.59 -14.70
C GLN A 37 6.90 0.56 -13.44
N LEU A 38 6.26 0.39 -12.29
CA LEU A 38 6.92 0.18 -11.03
C LEU A 38 7.93 -0.94 -11.25
N GLN A 39 9.16 -0.74 -10.83
CA GLN A 39 10.18 -1.75 -10.97
C GLN A 39 9.80 -2.86 -10.01
N LYS A 40 9.53 -4.06 -10.52
CA LYS A 40 9.09 -5.19 -9.71
C LYS A 40 10.10 -5.43 -8.60
N THR A 41 9.65 -5.27 -7.36
CA THR A 41 10.46 -5.59 -6.19
C THR A 41 10.66 -7.10 -6.12
N ALA A 42 11.82 -7.56 -5.67
CA ALA A 42 12.13 -8.98 -5.63
C ALA A 42 12.36 -9.44 -4.18
N ASN A 43 11.74 -10.56 -3.82
CA ASN A 43 11.98 -11.25 -2.55
C ASN A 43 11.49 -10.54 -1.28
N ILE A 44 10.38 -9.80 -1.35
CA ILE A 44 9.66 -9.38 -0.15
C ILE A 44 8.68 -10.49 0.23
N ASN A 45 8.66 -10.85 1.52
CA ASN A 45 7.74 -11.86 2.02
C ASN A 45 6.37 -11.24 2.34
N VAL A 46 5.36 -11.53 1.52
CA VAL A 46 3.97 -11.15 1.80
C VAL A 46 3.35 -12.20 2.72
N VAL A 47 2.94 -11.79 3.93
CA VAL A 47 2.31 -12.69 4.91
C VAL A 47 0.79 -12.53 4.90
N PRO A 48 0.02 -13.62 5.14
CA PRO A 48 -1.44 -13.59 5.09
C PRO A 48 -2.08 -12.93 6.31
N THR A 49 -1.43 -12.96 7.48
CA THR A 49 -1.89 -12.33 8.73
C THR A 49 -0.76 -11.61 9.45
N MET A 50 -1.09 -10.70 10.36
CA MET A 50 -0.09 -10.05 11.21
C MET A 50 0.58 -11.00 12.21
N GLN A 51 -0.01 -12.19 12.49
CA GLN A 51 0.52 -13.20 13.39
C GLN A 51 1.51 -14.18 12.73
N ASP A 52 1.63 -14.14 11.40
CA ASP A 52 2.58 -15.01 10.72
C ASP A 52 4.01 -14.51 10.89
N GLU A 53 4.97 -15.46 11.00
CA GLU A 53 6.39 -15.12 11.09
C GLU A 53 6.83 -14.29 9.87
N ILE A 54 7.54 -13.21 10.14
CA ILE A 54 8.11 -12.35 9.11
C ILE A 54 9.60 -12.61 8.93
N THR A 55 10.09 -12.31 7.74
CA THR A 55 11.52 -12.22 7.43
C THR A 55 11.97 -10.76 7.53
N ALA A 56 13.25 -10.51 7.22
CA ALA A 56 13.84 -9.17 7.21
C ALA A 56 13.01 -8.15 6.43
N ASP A 57 12.59 -8.52 5.21
CA ASP A 57 11.77 -7.69 4.33
C ASP A 57 10.43 -8.38 4.11
N SER A 58 9.41 -7.81 4.67
CA SER A 58 8.07 -8.39 4.67
C SER A 58 7.00 -7.33 4.54
N SER A 59 5.83 -7.72 4.02
CA SER A 59 4.64 -6.88 4.01
C SER A 59 3.38 -7.67 4.35
N TRP A 60 2.39 -6.97 4.85
CA TRP A 60 1.04 -7.47 5.07
C TRP A 60 0.02 -6.43 4.62
N CYS A 61 -1.08 -6.90 4.06
CA CYS A 61 -2.25 -6.09 3.72
C CYS A 61 -3.51 -6.85 4.10
N GLY A 62 -4.48 -6.18 4.71
CA GLY A 62 -5.70 -6.78 5.26
C GLY A 62 -6.63 -7.45 4.24
N THR A 63 -6.41 -7.24 2.93
CA THR A 63 -7.32 -7.73 1.88
C THR A 63 -7.50 -9.24 1.87
N PHE A 64 -6.44 -10.02 2.07
CA PHE A 64 -6.55 -11.47 2.08
C PHE A 64 -7.36 -12.00 3.27
N GLN A 65 -7.22 -11.36 4.43
CA GLN A 65 -8.04 -11.66 5.61
C GLN A 65 -9.53 -11.42 5.34
N LEU A 66 -9.90 -10.32 4.67
CA LEU A 66 -11.31 -10.02 4.35
C LEU A 66 -11.93 -11.11 3.45
N VAL A 67 -11.19 -11.57 2.43
CA VAL A 67 -11.63 -12.68 1.56
C VAL A 67 -11.81 -13.96 2.35
N TRP A 68 -10.87 -14.25 3.26
CA TRP A 68 -10.98 -15.43 4.12
C TRP A 68 -12.20 -15.37 5.05
N ASN A 69 -12.49 -14.20 5.59
CA ASN A 69 -13.65 -13.98 6.44
C ASN A 69 -14.95 -14.26 5.69
N ASP A 70 -15.08 -13.84 4.42
CA ASP A 70 -16.24 -14.17 3.59
C ASP A 70 -16.37 -15.68 3.38
N MET A 71 -15.27 -16.35 3.00
CA MET A 71 -15.25 -17.81 2.83
C MET A 71 -15.68 -18.50 4.13
N LYS A 72 -15.13 -18.10 5.26
CA LYS A 72 -15.44 -18.67 6.57
C LYS A 72 -16.90 -18.43 6.98
N ASN A 73 -17.37 -17.16 6.89
CA ASN A 73 -18.62 -16.74 7.50
C ASN A 73 -19.84 -16.98 6.60
N GLU A 74 -19.66 -16.89 5.28
CA GLU A 74 -20.77 -16.97 4.33
C GLU A 74 -20.90 -18.36 3.69
N VAL A 75 -19.78 -19.01 3.37
CA VAL A 75 -19.80 -20.30 2.67
C VAL A 75 -19.64 -21.48 3.60
N VAL A 76 -18.63 -21.47 4.47
CA VAL A 76 -18.34 -22.58 5.40
C VAL A 76 -19.17 -22.51 6.68
N LYS A 77 -19.44 -21.32 7.18
CA LYS A 77 -20.19 -20.98 8.43
C LYS A 77 -19.57 -21.58 9.69
N LYS A 78 -18.29 -21.80 9.68
CA LYS A 78 -17.44 -22.28 10.80
C LYS A 78 -15.97 -22.12 10.42
N ASP A 79 -15.07 -22.40 11.36
CA ASP A 79 -13.64 -22.41 11.09
C ASP A 79 -13.30 -23.34 9.92
N ILE A 80 -12.42 -22.86 9.04
CA ILE A 80 -11.93 -23.61 7.90
C ILE A 80 -10.79 -24.51 8.36
N VAL A 81 -10.98 -25.81 8.17
CA VAL A 81 -10.04 -26.85 8.61
C VAL A 81 -9.65 -27.73 7.43
N PHE A 82 -8.38 -27.90 7.21
CA PHE A 82 -7.81 -28.78 6.18
C PHE A 82 -7.20 -30.06 6.78
N THR A 83 -6.92 -31.04 5.94
CA THR A 83 -6.22 -32.26 6.33
C THR A 83 -5.10 -32.55 5.33
N PRO A 84 -3.81 -32.36 5.69
CA PRO A 84 -3.33 -31.79 6.98
C PRO A 84 -3.73 -30.33 7.18
N GLN A 85 -3.78 -29.88 8.43
CA GLN A 85 -4.08 -28.48 8.76
C GLN A 85 -2.90 -27.57 8.38
N GLU A 86 -3.24 -26.39 7.86
CA GLU A 86 -2.28 -25.31 7.54
C GLU A 86 -2.29 -24.26 8.68
N LYS A 87 -1.11 -23.91 9.21
CA LYS A 87 -0.99 -22.90 10.27
C LYS A 87 -1.57 -21.55 9.87
N MET A 88 -1.41 -21.18 8.59
CA MET A 88 -2.00 -19.98 8.02
C MET A 88 -3.53 -19.98 8.18
N ALA A 89 -4.21 -21.10 7.93
CA ALA A 89 -5.66 -21.20 8.10
C ALA A 89 -6.07 -21.02 9.57
N GLU A 90 -5.28 -21.50 10.51
CA GLU A 90 -5.53 -21.29 11.94
C GLU A 90 -5.44 -19.81 12.32
N ASN A 91 -4.47 -19.08 11.78
CA ASN A 91 -4.32 -17.64 12.00
C ASN A 91 -5.47 -16.86 11.34
N LEU A 92 -5.76 -17.13 10.08
CA LEU A 92 -6.84 -16.48 9.34
C LEU A 92 -8.23 -16.71 9.98
N ASN A 93 -8.47 -17.88 10.58
CA ASN A 93 -9.73 -18.18 11.28
C ASN A 93 -9.96 -17.32 12.55
N LYS A 94 -8.92 -16.64 13.05
CA LYS A 94 -9.05 -15.71 14.21
C LYS A 94 -9.72 -14.39 13.84
N GLU A 95 -9.83 -14.08 12.54
CA GLU A 95 -10.46 -12.85 12.01
C GLU A 95 -9.90 -11.58 12.65
N THR A 96 -8.56 -11.49 12.73
CA THR A 96 -7.86 -10.37 13.39
C THR A 96 -7.93 -9.06 12.62
N PHE A 97 -8.38 -9.10 11.36
CA PHE A 97 -8.70 -7.91 10.55
C PHE A 97 -10.09 -8.10 9.92
N THR A 98 -10.98 -7.14 10.15
CA THR A 98 -12.39 -7.17 9.74
C THR A 98 -12.79 -5.87 9.04
N GLU A 99 -13.97 -5.86 8.43
CA GLU A 99 -14.47 -4.71 7.65
C GLU A 99 -14.63 -3.43 8.45
N ASP A 100 -14.87 -3.51 9.74
CA ASP A 100 -14.98 -2.35 10.63
C ASP A 100 -13.63 -1.66 10.90
N MET A 101 -12.52 -2.30 10.53
CA MET A 101 -11.17 -1.75 10.66
C MET A 101 -10.72 -0.90 9.46
N ILE A 102 -11.56 -0.83 8.41
CA ILE A 102 -11.34 0.00 7.23
C ILE A 102 -12.66 0.47 6.66
N SER A 103 -12.76 1.70 6.17
CA SER A 103 -13.97 2.23 5.57
C SER A 103 -14.30 1.53 4.24
N GLU A 104 -15.58 1.19 4.05
CA GLU A 104 -16.07 0.46 2.88
C GLU A 104 -15.70 1.13 1.54
N GLU A 105 -15.58 2.45 1.52
CA GLU A 105 -15.23 3.20 0.29
C GLU A 105 -13.86 2.84 -0.27
N TYR A 106 -12.96 2.28 0.52
CA TYR A 106 -11.57 1.99 0.15
C TYR A 106 -11.31 0.54 -0.26
N TYR A 107 -12.28 -0.35 -0.14
CA TYR A 107 -12.15 -1.71 -0.66
C TYR A 107 -13.35 -2.14 -1.48
N TYR A 108 -13.12 -3.06 -2.39
CA TYR A 108 -14.15 -3.81 -3.10
C TYR A 108 -13.99 -5.29 -2.76
N LYS A 109 -15.06 -5.98 -2.46
CA LYS A 109 -15.03 -7.43 -2.27
C LYS A 109 -16.29 -8.09 -2.82
N THR A 110 -16.13 -9.30 -3.30
CA THR A 110 -17.22 -10.18 -3.71
C THR A 110 -16.77 -11.62 -3.71
N TYR A 111 -17.71 -12.53 -3.70
CA TYR A 111 -17.45 -13.95 -3.90
C TYR A 111 -18.66 -14.63 -4.57
N GLY A 112 -18.42 -15.80 -5.17
CA GLY A 112 -19.43 -16.60 -5.83
C GLY A 112 -18.85 -17.85 -6.46
N LEU A 113 -19.68 -18.60 -7.17
CA LEU A 113 -19.22 -19.69 -8.01
C LEU A 113 -18.35 -19.12 -9.14
N LYS A 114 -17.25 -19.78 -9.44
CA LYS A 114 -16.27 -19.31 -10.44
C LYS A 114 -16.85 -19.41 -11.84
N THR A 115 -17.48 -18.35 -12.30
CA THR A 115 -18.08 -18.23 -13.65
C THR A 115 -17.53 -17.00 -14.38
N LEU A 116 -17.74 -16.92 -15.69
CA LEU A 116 -17.38 -15.73 -16.47
C LEU A 116 -18.24 -14.53 -16.08
N GLU A 117 -19.49 -14.75 -15.68
CA GLU A 117 -20.38 -13.71 -15.20
C GLU A 117 -19.83 -13.06 -13.92
N LEU A 118 -19.31 -13.86 -12.97
CA LEU A 118 -18.66 -13.35 -11.76
C LEU A 118 -17.41 -12.54 -12.12
N LYS A 119 -16.61 -12.98 -13.09
CA LYS A 119 -15.43 -12.22 -13.57
C LYS A 119 -15.87 -10.84 -14.09
N GLU A 120 -16.88 -10.79 -14.96
CA GLU A 120 -17.41 -9.53 -15.51
C GLU A 120 -17.99 -8.62 -14.41
N GLU A 121 -18.65 -9.19 -13.40
CA GLU A 121 -19.15 -8.45 -12.23
C GLU A 121 -18.01 -7.80 -11.45
N ILE A 122 -16.91 -8.54 -11.20
CA ILE A 122 -15.72 -8.03 -10.51
C ILE A 122 -15.09 -6.87 -11.30
N GLU A 123 -14.82 -7.07 -12.59
CA GLU A 123 -14.23 -6.05 -13.47
C GLU A 123 -15.08 -4.77 -13.49
N LYS A 124 -16.40 -4.94 -13.61
CA LYS A 124 -17.36 -3.84 -13.59
C LYS A 124 -17.38 -3.12 -12.23
N GLY A 125 -17.45 -3.87 -11.12
CA GLY A 125 -17.51 -3.30 -9.78
C GLY A 125 -16.27 -2.48 -9.44
N ILE A 126 -15.08 -2.98 -9.79
CA ILE A 126 -13.81 -2.27 -9.62
C ILE A 126 -13.78 -0.99 -10.46
N LYS A 127 -14.23 -1.10 -11.73
CA LYS A 127 -14.27 0.04 -12.64
C LYS A 127 -15.23 1.12 -12.16
N GLU A 128 -16.40 0.74 -11.66
CA GLU A 128 -17.40 1.67 -11.14
C GLU A 128 -16.97 2.32 -9.84
N LYS A 129 -16.39 1.53 -8.90
CA LYS A 129 -16.02 2.02 -7.58
C LYS A 129 -14.73 2.83 -7.59
N PHE A 130 -13.69 2.34 -8.26
CA PHE A 130 -12.33 2.91 -8.20
C PHE A 130 -11.83 3.48 -9.52
N ASN A 131 -12.56 3.32 -10.63
CA ASN A 131 -12.10 3.62 -11.98
C ASN A 131 -10.78 2.88 -12.34
N GLN A 132 -10.61 1.67 -11.83
CA GLN A 132 -9.42 0.82 -11.98
C GLN A 132 -9.72 -0.43 -12.82
N THR A 133 -8.65 -1.16 -13.16
CA THR A 133 -8.69 -2.51 -13.69
C THR A 133 -8.09 -3.48 -12.67
N SER A 134 -8.44 -4.75 -12.74
CA SER A 134 -7.87 -5.78 -11.88
C SER A 134 -6.95 -6.68 -12.68
N ASP A 135 -5.66 -6.43 -12.59
CA ASP A 135 -4.66 -7.20 -13.32
C ASP A 135 -4.48 -8.61 -12.72
N ILE A 136 -4.85 -8.79 -11.43
CA ILE A 136 -4.77 -10.09 -10.76
C ILE A 136 -5.72 -11.11 -11.40
N LEU A 137 -6.84 -10.68 -12.00
CA LEU A 137 -7.79 -11.60 -12.63
C LEU A 137 -7.17 -12.33 -13.83
N ASP A 138 -6.17 -11.73 -14.50
CA ASP A 138 -5.48 -12.32 -15.62
C ASP A 138 -4.52 -13.47 -15.20
N ASP A 139 -4.19 -13.56 -13.92
CA ASP A 139 -3.36 -14.62 -13.34
C ASP A 139 -4.14 -15.92 -13.05
N PHE A 140 -5.48 -15.86 -13.14
CA PHE A 140 -6.34 -17.02 -12.93
C PHE A 140 -6.69 -17.68 -14.26
N ASP A 141 -6.85 -19.02 -14.20
CA ASP A 141 -7.37 -19.78 -15.34
C ASP A 141 -8.89 -19.60 -15.46
N TRP A 142 -9.37 -19.04 -16.56
CA TRP A 142 -10.77 -18.87 -16.91
C TRP A 142 -11.18 -19.75 -18.09
N SER A 143 -10.46 -20.84 -18.34
CA SER A 143 -10.86 -21.84 -19.34
C SER A 143 -12.13 -22.58 -18.90
N GLU A 144 -12.86 -23.13 -19.86
CA GLU A 144 -14.10 -23.88 -19.61
C GLU A 144 -13.91 -24.99 -18.56
N GLU A 145 -12.77 -25.69 -18.57
CA GLU A 145 -12.46 -26.77 -17.63
C GLU A 145 -12.21 -26.27 -16.20
N SER A 146 -11.88 -24.99 -16.03
CA SER A 146 -11.59 -24.35 -14.71
C SER A 146 -12.78 -23.70 -14.08
N LEU A 147 -13.87 -23.49 -14.83
CA LEU A 147 -15.11 -22.88 -14.33
C LEU A 147 -15.95 -23.87 -13.49
N ASP A 148 -16.87 -23.33 -12.71
CA ASP A 148 -17.93 -24.10 -12.06
C ASP A 148 -19.07 -24.37 -13.03
N HIS A 149 -19.56 -25.62 -13.05
CA HIS A 149 -20.69 -26.01 -13.91
C HIS A 149 -21.87 -26.52 -13.11
N GLU A 150 -23.06 -26.34 -13.68
CA GLU A 150 -24.27 -26.98 -13.13
C GLU A 150 -24.11 -28.52 -13.13
N GLY A 151 -24.26 -29.14 -11.97
CA GLY A 151 -24.13 -30.59 -11.77
C GLY A 151 -22.73 -31.06 -11.34
N ASP A 152 -21.77 -30.16 -11.17
CA ASP A 152 -20.49 -30.51 -10.54
C ASP A 152 -20.70 -30.94 -9.09
N ASP A 153 -20.11 -32.07 -8.69
CA ASP A 153 -20.19 -32.58 -7.30
C ASP A 153 -19.40 -31.72 -6.31
N ILE A 154 -18.36 -31.01 -6.78
CA ILE A 154 -17.50 -30.13 -6.02
C ILE A 154 -17.59 -28.75 -6.65
N LYS A 155 -18.02 -27.78 -5.85
CA LYS A 155 -18.20 -26.40 -6.32
C LYS A 155 -16.91 -25.62 -6.27
N ARG A 156 -16.62 -24.88 -7.33
CA ARG A 156 -15.48 -23.98 -7.45
C ARG A 156 -15.89 -22.58 -7.09
N TYR A 157 -15.50 -22.15 -5.87
CA TYR A 157 -15.72 -20.77 -5.43
C TYR A 157 -14.56 -19.89 -5.82
N PHE A 158 -14.90 -18.65 -6.14
CA PHE A 158 -13.94 -17.56 -6.36
C PHE A 158 -14.24 -16.42 -5.40
N PHE A 159 -13.22 -15.99 -4.66
CA PHE A 159 -13.29 -14.91 -3.70
C PHE A 159 -12.38 -13.80 -4.17
N TYR A 160 -12.86 -12.57 -4.14
CA TYR A 160 -12.09 -11.43 -4.60
C TYR A 160 -12.24 -10.24 -3.66
N THR A 161 -11.11 -9.58 -3.38
CA THR A 161 -11.08 -8.27 -2.76
C THR A 161 -9.97 -7.42 -3.33
N MET A 162 -10.17 -6.13 -3.35
CA MET A 162 -9.19 -5.13 -3.74
C MET A 162 -9.24 -3.99 -2.74
N LEU A 163 -8.11 -3.66 -2.13
CA LEU A 163 -7.90 -2.41 -1.43
C LEU A 163 -7.41 -1.37 -2.43
N TYR A 164 -8.01 -0.20 -2.33
CA TYR A 164 -7.64 0.94 -3.13
C TYR A 164 -7.63 2.19 -2.26
N ARG A 165 -6.44 2.72 -1.97
CA ARG A 165 -6.28 3.90 -1.16
C ARG A 165 -5.15 4.77 -1.67
N LYS A 166 -5.42 6.08 -1.77
CA LYS A 166 -4.45 7.12 -2.03
C LYS A 166 -4.57 8.17 -0.95
N PHE A 167 -3.46 8.60 -0.42
CA PHE A 167 -3.41 9.68 0.54
C PHE A 167 -2.32 10.69 0.18
N GLU A 168 -2.55 11.93 0.55
CA GLU A 168 -1.58 13.02 0.44
C GLU A 168 -1.28 13.54 1.84
N PHE A 169 -0.02 13.87 2.09
CA PHE A 169 0.35 14.57 3.32
C PHE A 169 -0.38 15.91 3.42
N LEU A 170 -0.67 16.38 4.63
CA LEU A 170 -1.32 17.69 4.84
C LEU A 170 -0.54 18.81 4.14
N GLN A 171 0.78 18.73 4.20
CA GLN A 171 1.72 19.55 3.44
C GLN A 171 2.78 18.65 2.82
N GLU A 172 3.13 18.90 1.56
CA GLU A 172 4.18 18.18 0.85
C GLU A 172 5.52 18.38 1.57
N PHE A 173 6.24 17.28 1.80
CA PHE A 173 7.61 17.31 2.27
C PHE A 173 8.58 17.71 1.15
N ASP A 174 9.84 17.94 1.50
CA ASP A 174 10.89 18.19 0.52
C ASP A 174 11.49 16.87 0.02
N SER A 175 11.81 16.82 -1.26
CA SER A 175 12.67 15.77 -1.79
C SER A 175 14.11 16.10 -1.39
N LEU A 176 14.73 15.25 -0.59
CA LEU A 176 16.07 15.47 -0.05
C LEU A 176 17.16 14.91 -0.95
N GLU A 177 18.41 15.29 -0.70
CA GLU A 177 19.57 14.65 -1.33
C GLU A 177 19.63 13.16 -0.97
N ASN A 178 20.09 12.32 -1.92
CA ASN A 178 20.28 10.92 -1.67
C ASN A 178 21.29 10.68 -0.54
N GLY A 179 21.04 9.69 0.30
CA GLY A 179 21.82 9.43 1.49
C GLY A 179 22.15 7.95 1.66
N LYS A 180 22.58 7.61 2.88
CA LYS A 180 22.87 6.24 3.30
C LYS A 180 21.68 5.66 4.03
N PHE A 181 21.49 4.34 3.90
CA PHE A 181 20.58 3.54 4.71
C PHE A 181 21.38 2.40 5.37
N GLY A 182 21.36 2.35 6.67
CA GLY A 182 22.22 1.46 7.45
C GLY A 182 23.69 1.69 7.16
N LYS A 183 24.45 0.60 7.15
CA LYS A 183 25.90 0.61 6.86
C LYS A 183 26.23 0.25 5.42
N ASP A 184 25.29 -0.42 4.74
CA ASP A 184 25.57 -1.19 3.53
C ASP A 184 25.02 -0.55 2.25
N TYR A 185 24.08 0.41 2.38
CA TYR A 185 23.39 0.96 1.23
C TYR A 185 23.66 2.46 1.07
N ASP A 186 24.24 2.83 -0.07
CA ASP A 186 24.50 4.23 -0.47
C ASP A 186 23.49 4.66 -1.54
N ASN A 187 23.31 5.98 -1.68
CA ASN A 187 22.53 6.60 -2.75
C ASN A 187 21.00 6.33 -2.69
N VAL A 188 20.47 6.17 -1.50
CA VAL A 188 19.04 5.98 -1.23
C VAL A 188 18.29 7.30 -1.36
N ALA A 189 17.16 7.31 -2.06
CA ALA A 189 16.32 8.49 -2.23
C ALA A 189 15.49 8.75 -0.96
N TYR A 190 15.50 10.00 -0.49
CA TYR A 190 14.82 10.43 0.73
C TYR A 190 13.85 11.58 0.48
N PHE A 191 12.88 11.70 1.38
CA PHE A 191 12.07 12.89 1.56
C PHE A 191 12.08 13.29 3.04
N GLY A 192 11.69 14.53 3.36
CA GLY A 192 11.68 14.98 4.74
C GLY A 192 11.56 16.49 4.85
N ILE A 193 12.13 17.07 5.89
CA ILE A 193 12.07 18.50 6.18
C ILE A 193 13.45 19.13 5.91
N ASP A 194 13.51 20.03 4.91
CA ASP A 194 14.68 20.87 4.63
C ASP A 194 14.73 22.07 5.61
N GLU A 195 15.90 22.65 5.80
CA GLU A 195 16.13 23.86 6.62
C GLU A 195 15.23 25.05 6.23
N ASN A 196 14.76 25.10 4.98
CA ASN A 196 13.94 26.18 4.45
C ASN A 196 12.43 26.04 4.73
N THR A 197 11.94 24.85 5.10
CA THR A 197 10.50 24.53 5.25
C THR A 197 10.09 24.17 6.68
N LYS A 198 11.04 24.18 7.62
CA LYS A 198 10.90 23.68 9.01
C LYS A 198 9.60 24.10 9.74
N ASN A 199 9.16 25.33 9.60
CA ASN A 199 8.15 25.91 10.50
C ASN A 199 6.69 25.53 10.20
N SER A 200 6.38 24.91 9.08
CA SER A 200 4.99 24.57 8.74
C SER A 200 4.76 23.06 8.55
N VAL A 201 5.74 22.38 7.99
CA VAL A 201 5.62 20.96 7.61
C VAL A 201 5.69 20.03 8.83
N GLY A 202 6.41 20.40 9.88
CA GLY A 202 6.52 19.61 11.12
C GLY A 202 5.20 19.46 11.89
N ASN A 203 4.25 20.39 11.72
CA ASN A 203 2.96 20.38 12.43
C ASN A 203 2.06 19.16 12.09
N GLN A 204 2.37 18.44 11.02
CA GLN A 204 1.65 17.22 10.64
C GLN A 204 2.26 15.94 11.23
N ILE A 205 3.31 16.08 12.07
CA ILE A 205 4.04 14.96 12.68
C ILE A 205 3.76 14.94 14.17
N ASP A 206 3.26 13.83 14.68
CA ASP A 206 3.18 13.53 16.10
C ASP A 206 4.29 12.55 16.49
N VAL A 207 4.93 12.79 17.62
CA VAL A 207 5.93 11.89 18.18
C VAL A 207 5.25 10.86 19.07
N LEU A 208 5.21 9.62 18.66
CA LEU A 208 4.65 8.54 19.46
C LEU A 208 5.59 8.23 20.64
N TYR A 209 6.88 8.04 20.34
CA TYR A 209 7.95 8.00 21.34
C TYR A 209 9.31 8.33 20.69
N TYR A 210 10.28 8.71 21.52
CA TYR A 210 11.66 8.96 21.12
C TYR A 210 12.59 8.56 22.26
N ASN A 211 13.21 7.38 22.16
CA ASN A 211 14.21 6.88 23.10
C ASN A 211 15.62 7.32 22.67
N SER A 212 15.88 7.33 21.37
CA SER A 212 17.12 7.82 20.73
C SER A 212 16.88 8.02 19.22
N GLN A 213 17.88 8.54 18.50
CA GLN A 213 17.84 8.61 17.03
C GLN A 213 17.75 7.23 16.33
N ASP A 214 18.07 6.16 17.06
CA ASP A 214 18.01 4.78 16.55
C ASP A 214 16.79 4.00 17.06
N ASP A 215 15.94 4.63 17.87
CA ASP A 215 14.76 3.98 18.46
C ASP A 215 13.67 5.02 18.73
N PHE A 216 12.72 5.11 17.82
CA PHE A 216 11.60 6.05 17.88
C PHE A 216 10.41 5.57 17.03
N ALA A 217 9.24 6.16 17.29
CA ALA A 217 8.12 6.12 16.36
C ALA A 217 7.46 7.48 16.22
N ILE A 218 7.05 7.80 15.00
CA ILE A 218 6.31 9.01 14.64
C ILE A 218 5.07 8.64 13.83
N LEU A 219 4.06 9.50 13.91
CA LEU A 219 2.84 9.45 13.14
C LEU A 219 2.75 10.71 12.29
N ILE A 220 2.45 10.55 10.99
CA ILE A 220 2.25 11.65 10.05
C ILE A 220 0.80 11.64 9.61
N HIS A 221 0.12 12.78 9.79
CA HIS A 221 -1.26 12.99 9.37
C HIS A 221 -1.36 13.27 7.87
N THR A 222 -2.47 12.85 7.28
CA THR A 222 -2.76 13.04 5.86
C THR A 222 -4.05 13.82 5.63
N LYS A 223 -4.33 14.22 4.38
CA LYS A 223 -5.57 14.91 4.00
C LYS A 223 -6.79 13.99 3.99
N THR A 224 -6.57 12.69 3.90
CA THR A 224 -7.61 11.66 3.76
C THR A 224 -7.84 10.86 5.04
N GLU A 225 -7.51 11.44 6.19
CA GLU A 225 -7.68 10.78 7.50
C GLU A 225 -6.92 9.44 7.61
N ASP A 226 -5.78 9.33 6.88
CA ASP A 226 -4.82 8.27 7.08
C ASP A 226 -3.71 8.70 8.02
N GLU A 227 -3.21 7.73 8.76
CA GLU A 227 -2.04 7.85 9.62
C GLU A 227 -0.91 7.03 9.04
N VAL A 228 0.21 7.68 8.71
CA VAL A 228 1.44 7.03 8.30
C VAL A 228 2.36 6.95 9.50
N ILE A 229 2.63 5.74 9.99
CA ILE A 229 3.44 5.53 11.19
C ILE A 229 4.78 4.92 10.78
N PHE A 230 5.88 5.57 11.13
CA PHE A 230 7.22 5.00 11.05
C PHE A 230 7.69 4.58 12.44
N CYS A 231 8.17 3.34 12.56
CA CYS A 231 8.77 2.78 13.76
C CYS A 231 10.19 2.30 13.42
N LYS A 232 11.23 3.01 13.87
CA LYS A 232 12.62 2.64 13.65
C LYS A 232 13.06 1.60 14.69
N ASN A 233 13.84 0.62 14.26
CA ASN A 233 14.29 -0.52 15.07
C ASN A 233 13.12 -1.36 15.64
N PRO A 234 12.16 -1.80 14.80
CA PRO A 234 10.98 -2.52 15.24
C PRO A 234 11.33 -3.85 15.92
N GLN A 235 10.76 -4.12 17.08
CA GLN A 235 10.99 -5.32 17.87
C GLN A 235 9.80 -6.27 17.81
N GLY A 236 10.01 -7.50 17.34
CA GLY A 236 8.99 -8.54 17.23
C GLY A 236 9.33 -9.55 16.15
N SER A 237 8.75 -10.73 16.22
CA SER A 237 8.90 -11.84 15.26
C SER A 237 7.79 -11.86 14.19
N ASN A 238 6.75 -11.07 14.38
CA ASN A 238 5.62 -10.88 13.49
C ASN A 238 5.11 -9.44 13.61
N PHE A 239 4.20 -9.03 12.72
CA PHE A 239 3.70 -7.65 12.68
C PHE A 239 2.82 -7.28 13.88
N GLU A 240 2.08 -8.23 14.44
CA GLU A 240 1.28 -8.00 15.65
C GLU A 240 2.17 -7.64 16.83
N GLU A 241 3.22 -8.42 17.10
CA GLU A 241 4.18 -8.14 18.17
C GLU A 241 4.88 -6.79 17.97
N ILE A 242 5.27 -6.44 16.72
CA ILE A 242 5.90 -5.16 16.43
C ILE A 242 4.92 -4.01 16.75
N TYR A 243 3.68 -4.13 16.32
CA TYR A 243 2.65 -3.11 16.56
C TYR A 243 2.33 -2.95 18.04
N GLU A 244 2.13 -4.06 18.77
CA GLU A 244 1.88 -4.04 20.21
C GLU A 244 3.05 -3.45 21.01
N ASN A 245 4.31 -3.80 20.65
CA ASN A 245 5.49 -3.22 21.28
C ASN A 245 5.59 -1.72 21.03
N MET A 246 5.32 -1.25 19.81
CA MET A 246 5.29 0.16 19.48
C MET A 246 4.21 0.91 20.29
N GLU A 247 2.97 0.40 20.36
CA GLU A 247 1.89 1.01 21.14
C GLU A 247 2.23 1.04 22.65
N LYS A 248 2.86 0.00 23.18
CA LYS A 248 3.33 -0.04 24.57
C LYS A 248 4.40 1.02 24.85
N GLU A 249 5.40 1.19 23.98
CA GLU A 249 6.39 2.27 24.11
C GLU A 249 5.72 3.65 24.03
N LYS A 250 4.76 3.83 23.14
CA LYS A 250 3.95 5.05 23.04
C LYS A 250 3.19 5.34 24.33
N GLU A 251 2.57 4.34 24.97
CA GLU A 251 1.84 4.52 26.23
C GLU A 251 2.78 4.95 27.39
N GLN A 252 4.00 4.40 27.40
CA GLN A 252 4.99 4.65 28.45
C GLN A 252 5.79 5.95 28.25
N TYR A 253 5.75 6.52 27.04
CA TYR A 253 6.53 7.70 26.70
C TYR A 253 6.00 8.95 27.41
N THR A 254 6.89 9.62 28.15
CA THR A 254 6.59 10.84 28.92
C THR A 254 7.22 12.12 28.35
N GLY A 255 7.95 12.02 27.22
CA GLY A 255 8.56 13.16 26.55
C GLY A 255 7.55 13.97 25.72
N SER A 256 8.04 15.00 25.02
CA SER A 256 7.18 15.82 24.14
C SER A 256 6.67 15.01 22.95
N ARG A 257 5.36 15.02 22.75
CA ARG A 257 4.69 14.41 21.61
C ARG A 257 4.60 15.33 20.39
N ASN A 258 4.90 16.60 20.56
CA ASN A 258 4.97 17.53 19.45
C ASN A 258 6.29 17.39 18.72
N PHE A 259 6.28 17.54 17.41
CA PHE A 259 7.46 17.76 16.61
C PHE A 259 7.89 19.23 16.80
N GLU A 260 9.08 19.45 17.33
CA GLU A 260 9.59 20.75 17.73
C GLU A 260 10.33 21.45 16.57
N GLU A 261 10.53 22.75 16.65
CA GLU A 261 11.16 23.55 15.58
C GLU A 261 12.58 23.09 15.23
N GLU A 262 13.33 22.61 16.23
CA GLU A 262 14.70 22.11 16.02
C GLU A 262 14.76 20.67 15.57
N ASP A 263 13.65 19.92 15.63
CA ASP A 263 13.64 18.50 15.24
C ASP A 263 13.84 18.36 13.71
N GLU A 264 14.42 17.24 13.33
CA GLU A 264 14.69 16.91 11.94
C GLU A 264 14.01 15.59 11.56
N PHE A 265 13.42 15.54 10.38
CA PHE A 265 12.76 14.34 9.85
C PHE A 265 13.27 14.00 8.46
N LYS A 266 13.56 12.70 8.25
CA LYS A 266 13.96 12.12 6.98
C LYS A 266 13.45 10.68 6.89
N ALA A 267 12.78 10.33 5.77
CA ALA A 267 12.35 8.97 5.47
C ALA A 267 12.67 8.58 4.03
N PRO A 268 12.94 7.30 3.75
CA PRO A 268 13.21 6.84 2.39
C PRO A 268 11.93 6.83 1.55
N LYS A 269 12.05 7.12 0.26
CA LYS A 269 10.98 6.84 -0.70
C LYS A 269 10.85 5.34 -0.86
N LEU A 270 9.62 4.84 -0.99
CA LEU A 270 9.34 3.41 -1.02
C LEU A 270 8.51 3.03 -2.24
N THR A 271 8.76 1.83 -2.75
CA THR A 271 7.92 1.16 -3.74
C THR A 271 7.87 -0.33 -3.40
N ILE A 272 6.67 -0.90 -3.34
CA ILE A 272 6.40 -2.33 -3.22
C ILE A 272 5.52 -2.72 -4.40
N ASP A 273 5.90 -3.78 -5.13
CA ASP A 273 5.09 -4.40 -6.19
C ASP A 273 5.31 -5.91 -6.14
N GLU A 274 4.59 -6.56 -5.24
CA GLU A 274 4.73 -7.99 -4.97
C GLU A 274 3.43 -8.75 -5.19
N LYS A 275 3.58 -10.01 -5.63
CA LYS A 275 2.50 -10.97 -5.76
C LYS A 275 2.84 -12.22 -4.95
N ARG A 276 1.99 -12.56 -3.99
CA ARG A 276 2.03 -13.82 -3.25
C ARG A 276 1.03 -14.80 -3.85
N ASP A 277 1.53 -15.94 -4.31
CA ASP A 277 0.75 -17.09 -4.70
C ASP A 277 0.74 -18.10 -3.53
N TYR A 278 -0.45 -18.34 -2.96
CA TYR A 278 -0.64 -19.25 -1.83
C TYR A 278 -0.81 -20.69 -2.31
N THR A 279 0.24 -21.23 -2.90
CA THR A 279 0.25 -22.60 -3.48
C THR A 279 -0.04 -23.68 -2.45
N GLU A 280 0.17 -23.40 -1.16
CA GLU A 280 -0.17 -24.25 -0.04
C GLU A 280 -1.68 -24.43 0.16
N LEU A 281 -2.51 -23.53 -0.38
CA LEU A 281 -3.98 -23.63 -0.37
C LEU A 281 -4.54 -24.29 -1.63
N GLU A 282 -3.77 -24.40 -2.71
CA GLU A 282 -4.26 -24.96 -3.97
C GLU A 282 -4.68 -26.43 -3.81
N GLY A 283 -5.84 -26.78 -4.36
CA GLY A 283 -6.43 -28.12 -4.28
C GLY A 283 -6.95 -28.51 -2.88
N LYS A 284 -6.89 -27.60 -1.89
CA LYS A 284 -7.46 -27.85 -0.56
C LYS A 284 -8.98 -27.81 -0.64
N ARG A 285 -9.60 -28.85 -0.09
CA ARG A 285 -11.06 -28.97 0.00
C ARG A 285 -11.57 -28.53 1.35
N PHE A 286 -12.72 -27.91 1.34
CA PHE A 286 -13.40 -27.42 2.53
C PHE A 286 -14.89 -27.75 2.49
N PRO A 287 -15.54 -28.00 3.65
CA PRO A 287 -16.97 -28.21 3.71
C PRO A 287 -17.71 -26.89 3.51
N THR A 288 -18.76 -26.90 2.70
CA THR A 288 -19.68 -25.77 2.60
C THR A 288 -20.86 -25.96 3.57
N ALA A 289 -21.61 -24.89 3.84
CA ALA A 289 -22.86 -24.98 4.59
C ALA A 289 -24.06 -25.34 3.71
N ASP A 290 -23.89 -25.44 2.40
CA ASP A 290 -24.93 -25.81 1.46
C ASP A 290 -25.12 -27.34 1.44
N PRO A 291 -26.31 -27.87 1.79
CA PRO A 291 -26.56 -29.29 1.76
C PRO A 291 -26.57 -29.91 0.35
N GLU A 292 -26.85 -29.12 -0.67
CA GLU A 292 -26.85 -29.59 -2.05
C GLU A 292 -25.44 -29.74 -2.59
N TYR A 293 -24.51 -28.85 -2.14
CA TYR A 293 -23.10 -28.82 -2.56
C TYR A 293 -22.19 -28.81 -1.32
N PRO A 294 -22.03 -29.95 -0.63
CA PRO A 294 -21.42 -30.01 0.69
C PRO A 294 -19.91 -29.82 0.71
N GLU A 295 -19.25 -29.76 -0.46
CA GLU A 295 -17.80 -29.64 -0.59
C GLU A 295 -17.42 -28.61 -1.65
N GLY A 296 -16.47 -27.72 -1.29
CA GLY A 296 -15.82 -26.78 -2.20
C GLY A 296 -14.31 -27.03 -2.25
N GLU A 297 -13.65 -26.48 -3.26
CA GLU A 297 -12.20 -26.56 -3.47
C GLU A 297 -11.61 -25.18 -3.76
N ILE A 298 -10.45 -24.87 -3.15
CA ILE A 298 -9.64 -23.70 -3.49
C ILE A 298 -8.81 -24.05 -4.71
N SER A 299 -9.19 -23.55 -5.88
CA SER A 299 -8.45 -23.78 -7.11
C SER A 299 -7.16 -22.97 -7.17
N LYS A 300 -7.18 -21.74 -6.66
CA LYS A 300 -6.04 -20.83 -6.55
C LYS A 300 -6.33 -19.72 -5.54
N ALA A 301 -5.28 -19.26 -4.87
CA ALA A 301 -5.35 -18.12 -3.96
C ALA A 301 -4.14 -17.20 -4.21
N ILE A 302 -4.39 -15.96 -4.58
CA ILE A 302 -3.36 -14.96 -4.92
C ILE A 302 -3.67 -13.66 -4.17
N GLN A 303 -2.60 -12.99 -3.73
CA GLN A 303 -2.65 -11.61 -3.25
C GLN A 303 -1.58 -10.79 -3.95
N THR A 304 -1.95 -9.61 -4.44
CA THR A 304 -1.00 -8.59 -4.88
C THR A 304 -0.95 -7.47 -3.86
N VAL A 305 0.24 -6.88 -3.68
CA VAL A 305 0.47 -5.72 -2.84
C VAL A 305 1.28 -4.72 -3.64
N GLN A 306 0.67 -3.60 -3.96
CA GLN A 306 1.32 -2.47 -4.63
C GLN A 306 1.21 -1.24 -3.73
N PHE A 307 2.35 -0.67 -3.37
CA PHE A 307 2.44 0.51 -2.51
C PHE A 307 3.59 1.39 -2.96
N SER A 308 3.37 2.70 -2.98
CA SER A 308 4.42 3.69 -3.16
C SER A 308 4.26 4.82 -2.16
N LEU A 309 5.39 5.41 -1.74
CA LEU A 309 5.44 6.54 -0.81
C LEU A 309 6.57 7.48 -1.23
N ASP A 310 6.23 8.76 -1.34
CA ASP A 310 7.18 9.84 -1.63
C ASP A 310 6.87 11.11 -0.81
N GLU A 311 7.48 12.25 -1.17
CA GLU A 311 7.28 13.53 -0.49
C GLU A 311 5.85 14.06 -0.50
N LYS A 312 5.00 13.55 -1.39
CA LYS A 312 3.59 14.02 -1.54
C LYS A 312 2.62 13.20 -0.72
N GLY A 313 2.96 11.95 -0.46
CA GLY A 313 2.10 10.98 0.22
C GLY A 313 2.29 9.57 -0.32
N GLY A 314 1.28 8.75 -0.19
CA GLY A 314 1.31 7.38 -0.60
C GLY A 314 0.18 6.99 -1.54
N GLU A 315 0.41 5.95 -2.30
CA GLU A 315 -0.57 5.34 -3.16
C GLU A 315 -0.55 3.83 -3.02
N ILE A 316 -1.72 3.29 -2.69
CA ILE A 316 -2.04 1.89 -2.88
C ILE A 316 -3.04 1.84 -4.01
N LYS A 317 -2.57 1.62 -5.22
CA LYS A 317 -3.19 1.64 -6.55
C LYS A 317 -4.32 2.67 -6.77
N SER A 318 -4.08 3.66 -7.51
CA SER A 318 -4.26 5.03 -8.03
C SER A 318 -5.65 5.60 -8.36
N GLU A 319 -5.78 6.79 -8.37
CA GLU A 319 -6.05 8.14 -8.96
C GLU A 319 -7.30 8.83 -8.40
N ALA A 320 -7.22 9.93 -7.94
CA ALA A 320 -7.25 11.38 -8.09
C ALA A 320 -8.25 12.15 -7.23
N ALA A 321 -7.70 13.10 -6.49
CA ALA A 321 -7.88 14.55 -6.30
C ALA A 321 -9.08 15.12 -5.49
N ILE A 322 -8.71 16.04 -4.54
CA ILE A 322 -9.06 17.45 -4.24
C ILE A 322 -9.81 17.70 -2.94
N ASP A 323 -9.35 18.46 -2.04
CA ASP A 323 -9.24 19.86 -1.66
C ASP A 323 -9.02 20.09 -0.15
N SER A 324 -8.37 21.23 0.15
CA SER A 324 -7.71 21.57 1.40
C SER A 324 -8.58 22.31 2.43
N PHE A 325 -8.23 22.19 3.75
CA PHE A 325 -8.54 23.18 4.78
C PHE A 325 -7.38 23.38 5.77
N ILE A 326 -7.22 24.64 6.24
CA ILE A 326 -6.12 25.14 7.07
C ILE A 326 -6.61 25.29 8.52
N ALA A 327 -5.83 24.83 9.49
CA ALA A 327 -6.01 25.16 10.91
C ALA A 327 -4.80 25.93 11.47
N GLN A 328 -5.08 26.91 12.31
CA GLN A 328 -4.17 27.93 12.81
C GLN A 328 -3.69 27.57 14.21
N SER A 329 -2.38 27.63 14.47
CA SER A 329 -1.78 27.35 15.77
C SER A 329 -1.38 28.61 16.52
N VAL A 330 -1.40 28.52 17.86
CA VAL A 330 -1.05 29.57 18.82
C VAL A 330 0.40 29.42 19.26
N ILE A 331 1.18 30.49 19.22
CA ILE A 331 2.61 30.56 19.53
C ILE A 331 2.82 30.72 21.03
N SER A 332 3.67 29.89 21.65
CA SER A 332 4.31 30.15 22.93
C SER A 332 5.84 30.14 22.75
N GLU A 333 6.54 31.03 23.48
CA GLU A 333 7.98 31.25 23.36
C GLU A 333 8.80 30.01 23.71
N PRO A 334 9.92 29.72 22.99
CA PRO A 334 10.66 28.47 23.12
C PRO A 334 11.70 28.50 24.25
N GLU A 335 11.65 27.50 25.12
CA GLU A 335 12.85 27.02 25.80
C GLU A 335 13.75 26.29 24.79
N LYS A 336 15.04 26.57 24.82
CA LYS A 336 16.03 25.97 23.90
C LYS A 336 16.14 24.46 24.17
N LYS A 337 15.42 23.67 23.38
CA LYS A 337 15.38 22.21 23.46
C LYS A 337 16.53 21.59 22.65
N THR A 338 16.98 20.41 23.04
CA THR A 338 17.98 19.64 22.27
C THR A 338 17.28 19.04 21.04
N PRO A 339 17.80 19.21 19.80
CA PRO A 339 17.22 18.63 18.61
C PRO A 339 17.04 17.11 18.71
N ARG A 340 15.92 16.59 18.23
CA ARG A 340 15.70 15.15 18.01
C ARG A 340 15.82 14.86 16.51
N TYR A 341 16.42 13.71 16.20
CA TYR A 341 16.67 13.30 14.81
C TYR A 341 15.82 12.09 14.49
N PHE A 342 14.73 12.30 13.76
CA PHE A 342 13.82 11.25 13.29
C PHE A 342 14.23 10.77 11.90
N TYR A 343 15.42 10.19 11.81
CA TYR A 343 15.97 9.68 10.56
C TYR A 343 15.65 8.20 10.40
N VAL A 344 14.73 7.90 9.47
CA VAL A 344 14.36 6.55 9.07
C VAL A 344 15.40 6.04 8.07
N ASP A 345 16.62 5.82 8.55
CA ASP A 345 17.80 5.49 7.73
C ASP A 345 18.48 4.17 8.13
N ASP A 346 17.78 3.32 8.84
CA ASP A 346 18.12 1.94 9.16
C ASP A 346 16.82 1.15 9.28
N THR A 347 16.87 -0.14 9.60
CA THR A 347 15.71 -1.03 9.73
C THR A 347 14.51 -0.37 10.39
N PHE A 348 13.36 -0.42 9.74
CA PHE A 348 12.12 0.18 10.24
C PHE A 348 10.88 -0.64 9.85
N ALA A 349 9.77 -0.37 10.54
CA ALA A 349 8.43 -0.74 10.09
C ALA A 349 7.64 0.52 9.71
N ILE A 350 6.80 0.40 8.70
CA ILE A 350 5.80 1.38 8.31
C ILE A 350 4.41 0.77 8.48
N PHE A 351 3.50 1.52 9.12
CA PHE A 351 2.10 1.14 9.25
C PHE A 351 1.23 2.21 8.61
N LEU A 352 0.18 1.77 7.91
CA LEU A 352 -0.87 2.64 7.43
C LEU A 352 -2.16 2.27 8.15
N ARG A 353 -2.73 3.25 8.83
CA ARG A 353 -3.95 3.10 9.62
C ARG A 353 -4.94 4.22 9.24
N GLU A 354 -6.21 3.91 9.21
CA GLU A 354 -7.24 4.95 9.10
C GLU A 354 -7.45 5.60 10.47
N GLU A 355 -7.57 6.92 10.52
CA GLU A 355 -7.76 7.68 11.74
C GLU A 355 -9.00 7.18 12.50
N GLY A 356 -8.83 6.96 13.79
CA GLY A 356 -9.89 6.42 14.65
C GLY A 356 -10.12 4.92 14.56
N LYS A 357 -9.33 4.19 13.77
CA LYS A 357 -9.30 2.73 13.77
C LYS A 357 -8.16 2.20 14.64
N ASP A 358 -8.36 1.02 15.23
CA ASP A 358 -7.40 0.44 16.18
C ASP A 358 -6.26 -0.31 15.47
N MET A 359 -6.49 -0.81 14.25
CA MET A 359 -5.55 -1.67 13.54
C MET A 359 -5.11 -1.04 12.21
N PRO A 360 -3.84 -1.22 11.81
CA PRO A 360 -3.40 -0.84 10.48
C PRO A 360 -4.06 -1.74 9.42
N TYR A 361 -4.26 -1.21 8.22
CA TYR A 361 -4.72 -1.97 7.05
C TYR A 361 -3.57 -2.43 6.15
N PHE A 362 -2.38 -1.87 6.36
CA PHE A 362 -1.14 -2.23 5.68
C PHE A 362 0.06 -2.09 6.63
N VAL A 363 1.00 -3.01 6.52
CA VAL A 363 2.29 -2.97 7.24
C VAL A 363 3.42 -3.42 6.31
N GLY A 364 4.56 -2.73 6.41
CA GLY A 364 5.81 -3.13 5.78
C GLY A 364 6.97 -3.10 6.77
N ARG A 365 7.89 -4.07 6.69
CA ARG A 365 9.20 -4.06 7.38
C ARG A 365 10.30 -4.02 6.34
N VAL A 366 11.21 -3.08 6.49
CA VAL A 366 12.29 -2.79 5.56
C VAL A 366 13.63 -2.93 6.27
N GLU A 367 14.49 -3.80 5.77
CA GLU A 367 15.87 -3.96 6.23
C GLU A 367 16.84 -3.79 5.05
N ASP A 368 16.53 -4.35 3.88
CA ASP A 368 17.25 -4.14 2.64
C ASP A 368 16.48 -3.14 1.75
N ILE A 369 16.83 -1.86 1.87
CA ILE A 369 16.15 -0.77 1.15
C ILE A 369 16.21 -0.90 -0.38
N THR A 370 17.20 -1.64 -0.93
CA THR A 370 17.33 -1.82 -2.38
C THR A 370 16.18 -2.61 -3.01
N LYS A 371 15.42 -3.31 -2.18
CA LYS A 371 14.20 -4.02 -2.60
C LYS A 371 12.99 -3.09 -2.74
N PHE A 372 13.11 -1.86 -2.27
CA PHE A 372 12.00 -0.90 -2.16
C PHE A 372 12.23 0.39 -2.95
N GLN A 373 13.34 0.49 -3.70
CA GLN A 373 13.68 1.67 -4.53
C GLN A 373 14.16 1.29 -5.94
#